data_c32fc7ec70dca80646e15e1e1429c5e8
#
_entry.id   c32fc7ec70dca80646e15e1e1429c5e8
#
_cell.length_a   1.000
_cell.length_b   1.000
_cell.length_c   1.000
_cell.angle_alpha   90.00
_cell.angle_beta   90.00
_cell.angle_gamma   90.00
#
_symmetry.space_group_name_H-M   'P 1'
#
loop_
_entity.id
_entity.type
_entity.pdbx_description
1 polymer ?
#
loop_
_entity_poly.entity_id
_entity_poly.type
_entity_poly.pdbx_seq_one_letter_code
_entity_poly.pdbx_strand_id
1 'polypeptide(L)'
;GVLISYAVMAAWEYLVWKNYSYSIEEDKIKIMQGVIRKNQREIPLKRIQNVDISRNIVHRVVGLSKVDLETAGGSDTEASLKYVEPREGERIRDLVKNGAESEGDMEVEEEESEAFYEISDGKLVLLSAISLDRKTLFGFFTVFAFFSAGLGVAFENLGLPGTLILSILMTGTVVLIFVSNFVINFEKYYGFRLWKNSDSLRYERGLLNRKEGSIPLDKIQTVTLEENILKRLTGYATLKVETAGYSGEKAARQGSEAAIPLDSRKAVNRFAEKLQDFETPETMNISRRARKRYLVRYILVLLPLVVLTFVPGVPEAVTALAVLLLLLSPVAAHLKWKNRGYSTGKDHFRTVNGFWNRKTMMTPYYRIQNLIETQTVFQRRWKLSSLTMDVAGAGKIMENPV
;
A
#
# COMPACT_ATOMS: atom_id res chain seq x y z
N GLY A 1 11.64 -22.72 -33.06
CA GLY A 1 12.03 -22.45 -31.68
C GLY A 1 10.84 -22.03 -30.82
N VAL A 2 10.10 -20.99 -31.22
CA VAL A 2 9.05 -20.36 -30.39
C VAL A 2 7.88 -21.32 -30.10
N LEU A 3 7.36 -22.04 -31.07
CA LEU A 3 6.25 -22.99 -30.87
C LEU A 3 6.60 -24.14 -29.93
N ILE A 4 7.85 -24.62 -30.00
CA ILE A 4 8.34 -25.69 -29.10
C ILE A 4 8.41 -25.16 -27.66
N SER A 5 8.87 -23.93 -27.47
CA SER A 5 8.91 -23.31 -26.13
C SER A 5 7.51 -23.16 -25.51
N TYR A 6 6.52 -22.76 -26.34
CA TYR A 6 5.12 -22.71 -25.90
C TYR A 6 4.55 -24.07 -25.56
N ALA A 7 4.84 -25.10 -26.35
CA ALA A 7 4.38 -26.46 -26.10
C ALA A 7 4.97 -27.05 -24.82
N VAL A 8 6.28 -26.81 -24.56
CA VAL A 8 6.95 -27.22 -23.32
C VAL A 8 6.36 -26.48 -22.11
N MET A 9 6.11 -25.20 -22.24
CA MET A 9 5.53 -24.39 -21.18
C MET A 9 4.09 -24.85 -20.84
N ALA A 10 3.28 -25.10 -21.86
CA ALA A 10 1.93 -25.64 -21.69
C ALA A 10 1.91 -27.04 -21.04
N ALA A 11 2.81 -27.92 -21.48
CA ALA A 11 2.96 -29.25 -20.89
C ALA A 11 3.40 -29.17 -19.41
N TRP A 12 4.30 -28.23 -19.08
CA TRP A 12 4.73 -27.98 -17.70
C TRP A 12 3.57 -27.48 -16.85
N GLU A 13 2.82 -26.50 -17.29
CA GLU A 13 1.65 -25.99 -16.57
C GLU A 13 0.57 -27.04 -16.36
N TYR A 14 0.34 -27.93 -17.37
CA TYR A 14 -0.55 -29.05 -17.24
C TYR A 14 -0.07 -30.06 -16.15
N LEU A 15 1.24 -30.35 -16.07
CA LEU A 15 1.80 -31.21 -15.04
C LEU A 15 1.69 -30.58 -13.66
N VAL A 16 1.90 -29.27 -13.54
CA VAL A 16 1.71 -28.51 -12.30
C VAL A 16 0.26 -28.60 -11.84
N TRP A 17 -0.70 -28.38 -12.72
CA TRP A 17 -2.12 -28.48 -12.43
C TRP A 17 -2.52 -29.91 -12.01
N LYS A 18 -2.09 -30.92 -12.71
CA LYS A 18 -2.39 -32.33 -12.43
C LYS A 18 -1.85 -32.80 -11.08
N ASN A 19 -0.72 -32.22 -10.62
CA ASN A 19 -0.08 -32.56 -9.34
C ASN A 19 -0.45 -31.56 -8.22
N TYR A 20 -1.49 -30.76 -8.42
CA TYR A 20 -2.05 -29.89 -7.41
C TYR A 20 -3.35 -30.48 -6.87
N SER A 21 -3.42 -30.67 -5.57
CA SER A 21 -4.66 -31.08 -4.89
C SER A 21 -4.77 -30.45 -3.51
N TYR A 22 -5.98 -30.21 -3.07
CA TYR A 22 -6.26 -29.77 -1.72
C TYR A 22 -7.39 -30.61 -1.12
N SER A 23 -7.43 -30.76 0.18
CA SER A 23 -8.52 -31.35 0.93
C SER A 23 -8.81 -30.52 2.17
N ILE A 24 -10.11 -30.41 2.49
CA ILE A 24 -10.61 -29.73 3.67
C ILE A 24 -11.02 -30.80 4.65
N GLU A 25 -10.34 -30.87 5.78
CA GLU A 25 -10.64 -31.73 6.92
C GLU A 25 -11.35 -30.87 8.01
N GLU A 26 -11.94 -31.46 9.01
CA GLU A 26 -12.73 -30.76 10.03
C GLU A 26 -11.97 -29.61 10.73
N ASP A 27 -10.65 -29.76 10.92
CA ASP A 27 -9.83 -28.81 11.67
C ASP A 27 -8.70 -28.16 10.87
N LYS A 28 -8.46 -28.61 9.62
CA LYS A 28 -7.33 -28.15 8.81
C LYS A 28 -7.55 -28.24 7.31
N ILE A 29 -6.82 -27.43 6.58
CA ILE A 29 -6.72 -27.48 5.12
C ILE A 29 -5.38 -28.10 4.77
N LYS A 30 -5.41 -29.16 3.97
CA LYS A 30 -4.24 -29.85 3.43
C LYS A 30 -4.03 -29.46 1.97
N ILE A 31 -2.84 -29.08 1.60
CA ILE A 31 -2.46 -28.71 0.23
C ILE A 31 -1.28 -29.56 -0.19
N MET A 32 -1.41 -30.24 -1.30
CA MET A 32 -0.32 -30.99 -1.95
C MET A 32 -0.01 -30.36 -3.30
N GLN A 33 1.26 -30.05 -3.54
CA GLN A 33 1.70 -29.44 -4.80
C GLN A 33 3.12 -29.88 -5.17
N GLY A 34 3.41 -29.85 -6.47
CA GLY A 34 4.76 -30.06 -7.01
C GLY A 34 4.88 -31.25 -7.92
N VAL A 35 5.59 -31.07 -9.03
CA VAL A 35 5.81 -32.08 -10.09
C VAL A 35 7.03 -32.94 -9.74
N ILE A 36 8.17 -32.31 -9.48
CA ILE A 36 9.44 -32.98 -9.18
C ILE A 36 9.59 -33.23 -7.68
N ARG A 37 9.32 -32.19 -6.89
CA ARG A 37 9.36 -32.26 -5.43
C ARG A 37 7.95 -32.03 -4.89
N LYS A 38 7.36 -33.07 -4.32
CA LYS A 38 6.06 -32.96 -3.66
C LYS A 38 6.22 -32.21 -2.36
N ASN A 39 5.43 -31.18 -2.19
CA ASN A 39 5.34 -30.37 -0.96
C ASN A 39 3.92 -30.49 -0.41
N GLN A 40 3.81 -30.93 0.83
CA GLN A 40 2.55 -31.02 1.56
C GLN A 40 2.55 -29.96 2.66
N ARG A 41 1.49 -29.18 2.72
CA ARG A 41 1.23 -28.20 3.78
C ARG A 41 -0.08 -28.50 4.45
N GLU A 42 -0.09 -28.42 5.77
CA GLU A 42 -1.30 -28.52 6.58
C GLU A 42 -1.47 -27.21 7.36
N ILE A 43 -2.64 -26.62 7.25
CA ILE A 43 -2.96 -25.32 7.86
C ILE A 43 -4.18 -25.52 8.74
N PRO A 44 -4.03 -25.46 10.07
CA PRO A 44 -5.16 -25.49 10.99
C PRO A 44 -6.12 -24.31 10.74
N LEU A 45 -7.43 -24.58 10.68
CA LEU A 45 -8.44 -23.52 10.43
C LEU A 45 -8.33 -22.40 11.47
N LYS A 46 -8.07 -22.73 12.73
CA LYS A 46 -7.88 -21.77 13.84
C LYS A 46 -6.71 -20.79 13.65
N ARG A 47 -5.75 -21.11 12.78
CA ARG A 47 -4.61 -20.23 12.47
C ARG A 47 -4.90 -19.26 11.32
N ILE A 48 -5.94 -19.53 10.53
CA ILE A 48 -6.31 -18.68 9.41
C ILE A 48 -6.96 -17.42 9.96
N GLN A 49 -6.44 -16.27 9.55
CA GLN A 49 -6.92 -14.96 9.99
C GLN A 49 -7.77 -14.25 8.94
N ASN A 50 -7.49 -14.54 7.67
CA ASN A 50 -8.22 -13.94 6.56
C ASN A 50 -8.29 -14.89 5.38
N VAL A 51 -9.37 -14.78 4.60
CA VAL A 51 -9.63 -15.54 3.37
C VAL A 51 -9.97 -14.56 2.27
N ASP A 52 -9.03 -14.36 1.34
CA ASP A 52 -9.21 -13.51 0.17
C ASP A 52 -9.54 -14.34 -1.05
N ILE A 53 -10.67 -14.06 -1.69
CA ILE A 53 -11.08 -14.69 -2.94
C ILE A 53 -10.79 -13.74 -4.09
N SER A 54 -10.05 -14.20 -5.09
CA SER A 54 -9.73 -13.41 -6.28
C SER A 54 -10.04 -14.15 -7.56
N ARG A 55 -10.60 -13.42 -8.54
CA ARG A 55 -10.99 -13.95 -9.86
C ARG A 55 -10.50 -13.02 -10.96
N ASN A 56 -9.47 -13.42 -11.67
CA ASN A 56 -9.05 -12.71 -12.88
C ASN A 56 -9.96 -13.10 -14.08
N ILE A 57 -9.78 -12.43 -15.22
CA ILE A 57 -10.58 -12.71 -16.43
C ILE A 57 -10.54 -14.18 -16.81
N VAL A 58 -9.36 -14.80 -16.79
CA VAL A 58 -9.18 -16.21 -17.17
C VAL A 58 -9.94 -17.10 -16.19
N HIS A 59 -9.81 -16.86 -14.88
CA HIS A 59 -10.56 -17.61 -13.87
C HIS A 59 -12.07 -17.48 -14.06
N ARG A 60 -12.57 -16.30 -14.42
CA ARG A 60 -14.00 -16.06 -14.66
C ARG A 60 -14.51 -16.82 -15.88
N VAL A 61 -13.75 -16.86 -17.00
CA VAL A 61 -14.11 -17.60 -18.22
C VAL A 61 -14.16 -19.10 -17.94
N VAL A 62 -13.25 -19.62 -17.13
CA VAL A 62 -13.15 -21.05 -16.79
C VAL A 62 -14.05 -21.43 -15.59
N GLY A 63 -14.70 -20.44 -14.93
CA GLY A 63 -15.55 -20.68 -13.75
C GLY A 63 -14.79 -21.00 -12.47
N LEU A 64 -13.53 -20.55 -12.37
CA LEU A 64 -12.66 -20.82 -11.22
C LEU A 64 -12.36 -19.55 -10.40
N SER A 65 -11.78 -19.74 -9.23
CA SER A 65 -11.28 -18.70 -8.34
C SER A 65 -9.95 -19.11 -7.71
N LYS A 66 -9.24 -18.15 -7.18
CA LYS A 66 -8.07 -18.33 -6.35
C LYS A 66 -8.43 -17.88 -4.94
N VAL A 67 -8.15 -18.71 -3.94
CA VAL A 67 -8.38 -18.42 -2.52
C VAL A 67 -7.02 -18.30 -1.82
N ASP A 68 -6.72 -17.12 -1.32
CA ASP A 68 -5.51 -16.86 -0.55
C ASP A 68 -5.83 -16.94 0.94
N LEU A 69 -5.13 -17.81 1.66
CA LEU A 69 -5.28 -18.05 3.09
C LEU A 69 -4.14 -17.35 3.84
N GLU A 70 -4.48 -16.51 4.78
CA GLU A 70 -3.55 -15.74 5.59
C GLU A 70 -3.59 -16.20 7.04
N THR A 71 -2.43 -16.42 7.63
CA THR A 71 -2.31 -16.92 9.01
C THR A 71 -1.48 -15.99 9.89
N ALA A 72 -1.64 -16.12 11.22
CA ALA A 72 -0.88 -15.38 12.20
C ALA A 72 0.61 -15.73 12.16
N GLY A 73 1.48 -14.74 11.93
CA GLY A 73 2.94 -14.89 12.02
C GLY A 73 3.66 -15.29 10.74
N GLY A 74 2.95 -15.50 9.64
CA GLY A 74 3.57 -15.71 8.32
C GLY A 74 3.96 -14.39 7.65
N SER A 75 5.15 -14.33 7.06
CA SER A 75 5.58 -13.15 6.27
C SER A 75 4.94 -13.08 4.88
N ASP A 76 4.21 -14.10 4.48
CA ASP A 76 3.58 -14.29 3.17
C ASP A 76 2.21 -14.97 3.31
N THR A 77 1.39 -14.89 2.24
CA THR A 77 0.24 -15.78 2.05
C THR A 77 0.70 -17.20 2.33
N GLU A 78 0.29 -17.77 3.45
CA GLU A 78 0.83 -19.06 3.91
C GLU A 78 0.45 -20.16 2.96
N ALA A 79 -0.71 -20.03 2.33
CA ALA A 79 -1.14 -20.86 1.23
C ALA A 79 -2.13 -20.18 0.30
N SER A 80 -2.06 -20.57 -0.95
CA SER A 80 -2.93 -20.10 -2.01
C SER A 80 -3.56 -21.32 -2.65
N LEU A 81 -4.88 -21.46 -2.48
CA LEU A 81 -5.66 -22.47 -3.20
C LEU A 81 -5.94 -21.95 -4.59
N LYS A 82 -5.41 -22.64 -5.58
CA LYS A 82 -5.61 -22.33 -7.00
C LYS A 82 -6.72 -23.21 -7.56
N TYR A 83 -7.43 -22.71 -8.54
CA TYR A 83 -8.43 -23.49 -9.29
C TYR A 83 -9.59 -24.01 -8.44
N VAL A 84 -10.09 -23.16 -7.52
CA VAL A 84 -11.23 -23.48 -6.63
C VAL A 84 -12.51 -22.98 -7.28
N GLU A 85 -13.59 -23.74 -7.19
CA GLU A 85 -14.91 -23.24 -7.60
C GLU A 85 -15.33 -22.06 -6.69
N PRO A 86 -16.01 -21.03 -7.21
CA PRO A 86 -16.43 -19.88 -6.41
C PRO A 86 -17.20 -20.24 -5.14
N ARG A 87 -18.15 -21.15 -5.27
CA ARG A 87 -18.97 -21.65 -4.13
C ARG A 87 -18.11 -22.32 -3.04
N GLU A 88 -17.10 -23.07 -3.46
CA GLU A 88 -16.19 -23.73 -2.51
C GLU A 88 -15.27 -22.71 -1.82
N GLY A 89 -14.88 -21.63 -2.53
CA GLY A 89 -14.17 -20.53 -1.92
C GLY A 89 -14.98 -19.82 -0.83
N GLU A 90 -16.25 -19.60 -1.06
CA GLU A 90 -17.20 -19.05 -0.07
C GLU A 90 -17.35 -20.00 1.12
N ARG A 91 -17.54 -21.30 0.85
CA ARG A 91 -17.60 -22.32 1.90
C ARG A 91 -16.36 -22.37 2.77
N ILE A 92 -15.16 -22.25 2.18
CA ILE A 92 -13.88 -22.18 2.93
C ILE A 92 -13.89 -20.95 3.86
N ARG A 93 -14.33 -19.80 3.35
CA ARG A 93 -14.44 -18.58 4.15
C ARG A 93 -15.38 -18.76 5.34
N ASP A 94 -16.54 -19.37 5.11
CA ASP A 94 -17.55 -19.61 6.15
C ASP A 94 -17.07 -20.64 7.18
N LEU A 95 -16.37 -21.70 6.74
CA LEU A 95 -15.75 -22.68 7.65
C LEU A 95 -14.67 -22.05 8.53
N VAL A 96 -13.86 -21.12 7.98
CA VAL A 96 -12.85 -20.39 8.77
C VAL A 96 -13.52 -19.47 9.78
N LYS A 97 -14.63 -18.85 9.40
CA LYS A 97 -15.41 -17.99 10.29
C LYS A 97 -16.11 -18.79 11.40
N ASN A 98 -16.76 -19.89 11.05
CA ASN A 98 -17.51 -20.73 12.00
C ASN A 98 -16.61 -21.66 12.84
N GLY A 99 -15.43 -22.03 12.33
CA GLY A 99 -14.43 -22.78 13.11
C GLY A 99 -13.78 -21.98 14.25
N ALA A 100 -14.03 -20.65 14.30
CA ALA A 100 -13.67 -19.79 15.41
C ALA A 100 -14.80 -19.72 16.48
N GLU A 101 -16.02 -20.11 16.12
CA GLU A 101 -17.20 -20.15 17.00
C GLU A 101 -17.79 -21.56 16.99
N SER A 102 -17.71 -22.25 18.14
CA SER A 102 -18.36 -23.54 18.37
C SER A 102 -19.87 -23.43 18.24
N GLU A 103 -20.44 -24.38 17.45
CA GLU A 103 -21.81 -24.89 17.52
C GLU A 103 -22.93 -23.88 17.87
N GLY A 104 -23.45 -23.26 16.86
CA GLY A 104 -24.76 -22.61 16.90
C GLY A 104 -25.29 -22.57 15.47
N ASP A 105 -26.29 -23.41 15.18
CA ASP A 105 -27.11 -23.35 13.98
C ASP A 105 -27.64 -21.93 13.79
N MET A 106 -27.01 -21.17 12.88
CA MET A 106 -27.62 -20.00 12.29
C MET A 106 -27.57 -20.16 10.79
N GLU A 107 -28.70 -20.43 10.19
CA GLU A 107 -28.97 -20.05 8.81
C GLU A 107 -28.59 -18.59 8.69
N VAL A 108 -27.46 -18.33 8.01
CA VAL A 108 -27.09 -16.97 7.63
C VAL A 108 -28.05 -16.59 6.51
N GLU A 109 -29.21 -16.03 6.87
CA GLU A 109 -29.93 -15.17 5.96
C GLU A 109 -28.89 -14.14 5.44
N GLU A 110 -28.55 -14.22 4.17
CA GLU A 110 -27.92 -13.12 3.45
C GLU A 110 -28.95 -11.97 3.43
N GLU A 111 -29.06 -11.26 4.56
CA GLU A 111 -29.63 -9.94 4.49
C GLU A 111 -28.80 -9.17 3.48
N GLU A 112 -29.41 -8.80 2.36
CA GLU A 112 -28.90 -7.76 1.45
C GLU A 112 -28.82 -6.44 2.23
N SER A 113 -27.89 -6.37 3.18
CA SER A 113 -27.64 -5.16 3.93
C SER A 113 -27.08 -4.13 2.94
N GLU A 114 -27.70 -2.96 2.89
CA GLU A 114 -27.18 -1.84 2.10
C GLU A 114 -25.66 -1.68 2.35
N ALA A 115 -24.90 -1.51 1.27
CA ALA A 115 -23.47 -1.33 1.40
C ALA A 115 -23.18 -0.12 2.29
N PHE A 116 -22.40 -0.32 3.33
CA PHE A 116 -21.95 0.73 4.24
C PHE A 116 -21.21 1.87 3.51
N TYR A 117 -20.54 1.51 2.41
CA TYR A 117 -19.91 2.45 1.51
C TYR A 117 -19.86 1.85 0.09
N GLU A 118 -20.19 2.66 -0.90
CA GLU A 118 -20.03 2.36 -2.32
C GLU A 118 -19.34 3.55 -3.02
N ILE A 119 -18.37 3.26 -3.88
CA ILE A 119 -17.71 4.30 -4.64
C ILE A 119 -18.56 4.69 -5.86
N SER A 120 -18.93 5.96 -5.97
CA SER A 120 -19.61 6.45 -7.17
C SER A 120 -18.64 6.58 -8.34
N ASP A 121 -19.15 6.50 -9.58
CA ASP A 121 -18.34 6.62 -10.80
C ASP A 121 -17.51 7.91 -10.83
N GLY A 122 -18.09 9.04 -10.41
CA GLY A 122 -17.37 10.31 -10.32
C GLY A 122 -16.22 10.29 -9.32
N LYS A 123 -16.39 9.66 -8.15
CA LYS A 123 -15.31 9.45 -7.17
C LYS A 123 -14.25 8.49 -7.70
N LEU A 124 -14.63 7.45 -8.44
CA LEU A 124 -13.72 6.49 -9.06
C LEU A 124 -12.81 7.16 -10.09
N VAL A 125 -13.39 7.96 -10.99
CA VAL A 125 -12.64 8.75 -11.99
C VAL A 125 -11.69 9.72 -11.29
N LEU A 126 -12.20 10.45 -10.30
CA LEU A 126 -11.39 11.39 -9.52
C LEU A 126 -10.25 10.67 -8.78
N LEU A 127 -10.54 9.55 -8.10
CA LEU A 127 -9.53 8.72 -7.43
C LEU A 127 -8.41 8.33 -8.39
N SER A 128 -8.79 7.83 -9.58
CA SER A 128 -7.85 7.36 -10.61
C SER A 128 -6.96 8.47 -11.14
N ALA A 129 -7.51 9.68 -11.27
CA ALA A 129 -6.77 10.86 -11.73
C ALA A 129 -5.82 11.45 -10.68
N ILE A 130 -6.21 11.47 -9.39
CA ILE A 130 -5.42 12.14 -8.32
C ILE A 130 -4.55 11.21 -7.49
N SER A 131 -4.63 9.88 -7.68
CA SER A 131 -3.85 8.88 -6.91
C SER A 131 -2.44 8.67 -7.47
N LEU A 132 -1.67 9.76 -7.63
CA LEU A 132 -0.27 9.68 -8.07
C LEU A 132 0.66 9.28 -6.93
N ASP A 133 1.42 8.21 -7.13
CA ASP A 133 2.44 7.80 -6.16
C ASP A 133 3.79 8.49 -6.44
N ARG A 134 4.40 8.99 -5.38
CA ARG A 134 5.72 9.62 -5.41
C ARG A 134 6.80 8.70 -6.00
N LYS A 135 6.74 7.39 -5.73
CA LYS A 135 7.73 6.44 -6.24
C LYS A 135 7.68 6.33 -7.76
N THR A 136 6.49 6.32 -8.33
CA THR A 136 6.27 6.31 -9.78
C THR A 136 6.85 7.55 -10.44
N LEU A 137 6.60 8.74 -9.88
CA LEU A 137 7.16 9.99 -10.37
C LEU A 137 8.69 10.01 -10.26
N PHE A 138 9.24 9.63 -9.11
CA PHE A 138 10.69 9.61 -8.90
C PHE A 138 11.38 8.59 -9.82
N GLY A 139 10.81 7.38 -9.94
CA GLY A 139 11.32 6.36 -10.85
C GLY A 139 11.36 6.84 -12.30
N PHE A 140 10.29 7.51 -12.74
CA PHE A 140 10.24 8.14 -14.05
C PHE A 140 11.37 9.17 -14.25
N PHE A 141 11.51 10.13 -13.37
CA PHE A 141 12.55 11.17 -13.50
C PHE A 141 13.94 10.57 -13.50
N THR A 142 14.19 9.50 -12.72
CA THR A 142 15.48 8.82 -12.69
C THR A 142 15.78 8.12 -14.02
N VAL A 143 14.83 7.35 -14.54
CA VAL A 143 14.97 6.64 -15.81
C VAL A 143 15.11 7.64 -16.95
N PHE A 144 14.28 8.68 -16.96
CA PHE A 144 14.36 9.74 -17.97
C PHE A 144 15.72 10.47 -17.96
N ALA A 145 16.22 10.87 -16.79
CA ALA A 145 17.51 11.53 -16.67
C ALA A 145 18.67 10.66 -17.17
N PHE A 146 18.60 9.35 -16.89
CA PHE A 146 19.61 8.40 -17.35
C PHE A 146 19.60 8.24 -18.88
N PHE A 147 18.42 8.06 -19.47
CA PHE A 147 18.30 7.87 -20.92
C PHE A 147 18.51 9.18 -21.69
N SER A 148 18.10 10.34 -21.17
CA SER A 148 18.26 11.63 -21.87
C SER A 148 19.71 12.00 -22.10
N ALA A 149 20.60 11.69 -21.15
CA ALA A 149 22.03 11.96 -21.27
C ALA A 149 22.66 11.17 -22.44
N GLY A 150 22.31 9.89 -22.59
CA GLY A 150 22.87 9.05 -23.66
C GLY A 150 22.24 9.31 -25.03
N LEU A 151 20.92 9.42 -25.09
CA LEU A 151 20.18 9.61 -26.34
C LEU A 151 20.41 11.00 -26.94
N GLY A 152 20.57 12.05 -26.14
CA GLY A 152 20.85 13.40 -26.61
C GLY A 152 22.11 13.43 -27.47
N VAL A 153 23.19 12.87 -26.96
CA VAL A 153 24.48 12.78 -27.67
C VAL A 153 24.37 11.89 -28.93
N ALA A 154 23.63 10.79 -28.83
CA ALA A 154 23.42 9.88 -29.98
C ALA A 154 22.65 10.56 -31.13
N PHE A 155 21.59 11.32 -30.84
CA PHE A 155 20.82 12.03 -31.84
C PHE A 155 21.59 13.20 -32.46
N GLU A 156 22.37 13.94 -31.70
CA GLU A 156 23.26 14.99 -32.22
C GLU A 156 24.31 14.43 -33.18
N ASN A 157 24.92 13.28 -32.85
CA ASN A 157 25.88 12.60 -33.73
C ASN A 157 25.24 12.11 -35.03
N LEU A 158 23.91 11.86 -35.05
CA LEU A 158 23.14 11.49 -36.25
C LEU A 158 22.62 12.70 -37.03
N GLY A 159 22.94 13.94 -36.61
CA GLY A 159 22.45 15.17 -37.24
C GLY A 159 20.94 15.40 -37.03
N LEU A 160 20.33 14.76 -36.06
CA LEU A 160 18.92 14.91 -35.71
C LEU A 160 18.72 15.96 -34.62
N PRO A 161 17.58 16.69 -34.58
CA PRO A 161 17.27 17.68 -33.55
C PRO A 161 17.00 16.98 -32.21
N GLY A 162 18.07 16.55 -31.51
CA GLY A 162 18.05 15.73 -30.31
C GLY A 162 17.18 16.32 -29.20
N THR A 163 17.22 17.64 -28.99
CA THR A 163 16.42 18.34 -27.98
C THR A 163 14.90 18.22 -28.23
N LEU A 164 14.46 18.31 -29.49
CA LEU A 164 13.05 18.20 -29.87
C LEU A 164 12.56 16.76 -29.70
N ILE A 165 13.34 15.79 -30.15
CA ILE A 165 13.00 14.36 -30.00
C ILE A 165 12.91 13.98 -28.53
N LEU A 166 13.87 14.42 -27.70
CA LEU A 166 13.83 14.18 -26.26
C LEU A 166 12.61 14.83 -25.59
N SER A 167 12.23 16.04 -26.02
CA SER A 167 11.03 16.73 -25.47
C SER A 167 9.75 15.96 -25.80
N ILE A 168 9.62 15.44 -27.02
CA ILE A 168 8.46 14.61 -27.44
C ILE A 168 8.44 13.30 -26.65
N LEU A 169 9.56 12.61 -26.53
CA LEU A 169 9.67 11.36 -25.77
C LEU A 169 9.34 11.60 -24.29
N MET A 170 9.84 12.69 -23.71
CA MET A 170 9.52 13.07 -22.34
C MET A 170 8.02 13.28 -22.15
N THR A 171 7.41 14.11 -22.99
CA THR A 171 5.98 14.39 -22.91
C THR A 171 5.15 13.12 -23.07
N GLY A 172 5.47 12.28 -24.07
CA GLY A 172 4.81 11.01 -24.29
C GLY A 172 4.92 10.06 -23.10
N THR A 173 6.11 10.00 -22.48
CA THR A 173 6.31 9.14 -21.29
C THR A 173 5.57 9.68 -20.07
N VAL A 174 5.51 10.99 -19.86
CA VAL A 174 4.69 11.59 -18.79
C VAL A 174 3.22 11.24 -19.00
N VAL A 175 2.69 11.43 -20.20
CA VAL A 175 1.30 11.07 -20.53
C VAL A 175 1.05 9.58 -20.29
N LEU A 176 1.95 8.71 -20.74
CA LEU A 176 1.84 7.26 -20.53
C LEU A 176 1.79 6.89 -19.06
N ILE A 177 2.58 7.52 -18.21
CA ILE A 177 2.56 7.30 -16.75
C ILE A 177 1.22 7.71 -16.16
N PHE A 178 0.70 8.88 -16.53
CA PHE A 178 -0.60 9.33 -16.04
C PHE A 178 -1.72 8.39 -16.47
N VAL A 179 -1.73 7.99 -17.75
CA VAL A 179 -2.72 7.05 -18.29
C VAL A 179 -2.62 5.69 -17.61
N SER A 180 -1.41 5.15 -17.48
CA SER A 180 -1.19 3.85 -16.82
C SER A 180 -1.63 3.89 -15.34
N ASN A 181 -1.27 4.96 -14.62
CA ASN A 181 -1.69 5.12 -13.23
C ASN A 181 -3.22 5.26 -13.10
N PHE A 182 -3.85 5.99 -14.03
CA PHE A 182 -5.30 6.10 -14.11
C PHE A 182 -5.94 4.74 -14.31
N VAL A 183 -5.51 3.99 -15.34
CA VAL A 183 -6.07 2.67 -15.69
C VAL A 183 -5.90 1.68 -14.54
N ILE A 184 -4.73 1.63 -13.91
CA ILE A 184 -4.44 0.73 -12.78
C ILE A 184 -5.35 1.03 -11.58
N ASN A 185 -5.54 2.31 -11.22
CA ASN A 185 -6.40 2.67 -10.10
C ASN A 185 -7.89 2.47 -10.42
N PHE A 186 -8.29 2.79 -11.65
CA PHE A 186 -9.65 2.59 -12.12
C PHE A 186 -10.01 1.10 -12.09
N GLU A 187 -9.16 0.24 -12.67
CA GLU A 187 -9.33 -1.22 -12.63
C GLU A 187 -9.44 -1.75 -11.20
N LYS A 188 -8.51 -1.33 -10.35
CA LYS A 188 -8.39 -1.80 -8.98
C LYS A 188 -9.62 -1.49 -8.11
N TYR A 189 -10.21 -0.31 -8.27
CA TYR A 189 -11.29 0.17 -7.41
C TYR A 189 -12.65 0.22 -8.09
N TYR A 190 -12.76 -0.32 -9.30
CA TYR A 190 -14.04 -0.42 -10.01
C TYR A 190 -15.06 -1.22 -9.19
N GLY A 191 -16.28 -0.69 -9.07
CA GLY A 191 -17.36 -1.34 -8.31
C GLY A 191 -17.02 -1.60 -6.85
N PHE A 192 -16.19 -0.75 -6.23
CA PHE A 192 -15.81 -0.92 -4.83
C PHE A 192 -17.02 -0.77 -3.94
N ARG A 193 -17.30 -1.81 -3.15
CA ARG A 193 -18.35 -1.86 -2.12
C ARG A 193 -17.75 -2.34 -0.80
N LEU A 194 -18.24 -1.79 0.28
CA LEU A 194 -17.87 -2.17 1.64
C LEU A 194 -19.12 -2.38 2.46
N TRP A 195 -19.23 -3.52 3.11
CA TRP A 195 -20.26 -3.85 4.08
C TRP A 195 -19.64 -3.93 5.46
N LYS A 196 -20.37 -3.48 6.46
CA LYS A 196 -19.95 -3.62 7.85
C LYS A 196 -20.92 -4.57 8.54
N ASN A 197 -20.42 -5.73 8.91
CA ASN A 197 -21.11 -6.66 9.81
C ASN A 197 -20.69 -6.36 11.27
N SER A 198 -21.31 -7.05 12.23
CA SER A 198 -20.95 -6.90 13.66
C SER A 198 -19.46 -7.06 13.92
N ASP A 199 -18.80 -8.03 13.28
CA ASP A 199 -17.43 -8.45 13.60
C ASP A 199 -16.42 -8.23 12.48
N SER A 200 -16.86 -7.85 11.28
CA SER A 200 -15.97 -7.73 10.12
C SER A 200 -16.40 -6.67 9.10
N LEU A 201 -15.43 -6.22 8.33
CA LEU A 201 -15.63 -5.41 7.13
C LEU A 201 -15.46 -6.33 5.92
N ARG A 202 -16.52 -6.57 5.17
CA ARG A 202 -16.47 -7.28 3.87
C ARG A 202 -16.32 -6.25 2.76
N TYR A 203 -15.41 -6.47 1.84
CA TYR A 203 -15.23 -5.61 0.67
C TYR A 203 -15.18 -6.39 -0.62
N GLU A 204 -15.59 -5.73 -1.67
CA GLU A 204 -15.53 -6.22 -3.04
C GLU A 204 -15.02 -5.11 -3.94
N ARG A 205 -14.15 -5.44 -4.91
CA ARG A 205 -13.58 -4.48 -5.85
C ARG A 205 -12.96 -5.14 -7.08
N GLY A 206 -12.81 -4.38 -8.16
CA GLY A 206 -12.03 -4.73 -9.34
C GLY A 206 -12.88 -5.10 -10.56
N LEU A 207 -12.43 -4.62 -11.71
CA LEU A 207 -13.10 -4.85 -13.00
C LEU A 207 -12.62 -6.15 -13.65
N LEU A 208 -11.32 -6.25 -13.90
CA LEU A 208 -10.66 -7.41 -14.53
C LEU A 208 -10.25 -8.44 -13.49
N ASN A 209 -9.69 -7.96 -12.37
CA ASN A 209 -9.30 -8.77 -11.21
C ASN A 209 -10.25 -8.48 -10.04
N ARG A 210 -11.39 -9.16 -10.01
CA ARG A 210 -12.34 -9.04 -8.91
C ARG A 210 -11.75 -9.66 -7.65
N LYS A 211 -11.70 -8.87 -6.60
CA LYS A 211 -11.24 -9.26 -5.26
C LYS A 211 -12.39 -9.09 -4.27
N GLU A 212 -12.61 -10.11 -3.50
CA GLU A 212 -13.51 -10.12 -2.36
C GLU A 212 -12.72 -10.53 -1.12
N GLY A 213 -12.86 -9.79 -0.05
CA GLY A 213 -12.15 -10.07 1.19
C GLY A 213 -12.95 -9.65 2.40
N SER A 214 -12.50 -10.13 3.56
CA SER A 214 -13.10 -9.82 4.85
C SER A 214 -11.99 -9.38 5.81
N ILE A 215 -12.22 -8.31 6.55
CA ILE A 215 -11.30 -7.77 7.54
C ILE A 215 -11.96 -7.87 8.90
N PRO A 216 -11.57 -8.79 9.79
CA PRO A 216 -12.10 -8.86 11.14
C PRO A 216 -11.77 -7.58 11.92
N LEU A 217 -12.77 -6.98 12.57
CA LEU A 217 -12.62 -5.72 13.29
C LEU A 217 -11.65 -5.85 14.49
N ASP A 218 -11.67 -7.00 15.14
CA ASP A 218 -10.77 -7.33 16.27
C ASP A 218 -9.30 -7.46 15.83
N LYS A 219 -9.01 -7.67 14.54
CA LYS A 219 -7.64 -7.76 13.99
C LYS A 219 -7.09 -6.43 13.52
N ILE A 220 -7.91 -5.39 13.44
CA ILE A 220 -7.45 -4.06 13.03
C ILE A 220 -6.50 -3.51 14.09
N GLN A 221 -5.28 -3.20 13.67
CA GLN A 221 -4.21 -2.68 14.51
C GLN A 221 -4.12 -1.16 14.43
N THR A 222 -4.21 -0.65 13.21
CA THR A 222 -4.03 0.78 12.91
C THR A 222 -4.99 1.21 11.83
N VAL A 223 -5.56 2.38 12.00
CA VAL A 223 -6.35 3.06 10.98
C VAL A 223 -5.53 4.22 10.44
N THR A 224 -5.34 4.26 9.12
CA THR A 224 -4.49 5.23 8.43
C THR A 224 -5.28 6.06 7.45
N LEU A 225 -5.31 7.36 7.64
CA LEU A 225 -5.83 8.34 6.69
C LEU A 225 -4.68 8.79 5.76
N GLU A 226 -4.80 8.53 4.47
CA GLU A 226 -3.80 8.94 3.47
C GLU A 226 -4.32 10.05 2.57
N GLU A 227 -3.52 11.11 2.47
CA GLU A 227 -3.80 12.28 1.63
C GLU A 227 -2.53 12.67 0.86
N ASN A 228 -2.52 12.52 -0.46
CA ASN A 228 -1.50 13.17 -1.28
C ASN A 228 -1.83 14.67 -1.48
N ILE A 229 -0.95 15.42 -2.12
CA ILE A 229 -1.17 16.87 -2.34
C ILE A 229 -2.48 17.13 -3.09
N LEU A 230 -2.78 16.35 -4.14
CA LEU A 230 -3.99 16.54 -4.94
C LEU A 230 -5.26 16.21 -4.15
N LYS A 231 -5.26 15.14 -3.37
CA LYS A 231 -6.38 14.82 -2.45
C LYS A 231 -6.60 15.91 -1.42
N ARG A 232 -5.53 16.49 -0.88
CA ARG A 232 -5.62 17.61 0.08
C ARG A 232 -6.21 18.88 -0.54
N LEU A 233 -5.82 19.21 -1.76
CA LEU A 233 -6.35 20.37 -2.50
C LEU A 233 -7.84 20.20 -2.85
N THR A 234 -8.24 18.98 -3.15
CA THR A 234 -9.64 18.65 -3.48
C THR A 234 -10.50 18.32 -2.25
N GLY A 235 -9.90 18.26 -1.06
CA GLY A 235 -10.61 17.96 0.19
C GLY A 235 -10.97 16.49 0.38
N TYR A 236 -10.34 15.59 -0.36
CA TYR A 236 -10.55 14.12 -0.28
C TYR A 236 -9.45 13.42 0.48
N ALA A 237 -9.76 12.22 0.97
CA ALA A 237 -8.84 11.32 1.65
C ALA A 237 -9.15 9.85 1.35
N THR A 238 -8.20 8.97 1.62
CA THR A 238 -8.34 7.51 1.60
C THR A 238 -8.23 6.98 3.02
N LEU A 239 -9.11 6.10 3.43
CA LEU A 239 -8.99 5.35 4.68
C LEU A 239 -8.40 3.99 4.38
N LYS A 240 -7.37 3.63 5.12
CA LYS A 240 -6.77 2.30 5.09
C LYS A 240 -6.80 1.70 6.48
N VAL A 241 -6.96 0.41 6.55
CA VAL A 241 -6.83 -0.37 7.78
C VAL A 241 -5.66 -1.32 7.66
N GLU A 242 -4.92 -1.49 8.74
CA GLU A 242 -3.80 -2.42 8.84
C GLU A 242 -4.14 -3.46 9.89
N THR A 243 -4.03 -4.74 9.53
CA THR A 243 -4.38 -5.88 10.38
C THR A 243 -3.15 -6.64 10.85
N ALA A 244 -3.29 -7.39 11.96
CA ALA A 244 -2.25 -8.24 12.49
C ALA A 244 -2.13 -9.50 11.63
N GLY A 245 -1.29 -9.65 10.75
CA GLY A 245 -1.13 -10.84 9.89
C GLY A 245 -0.29 -10.53 8.66
N TYR A 246 -0.31 -9.28 8.28
CA TYR A 246 0.53 -8.79 7.21
C TYR A 246 1.85 -8.28 7.78
N SER A 247 2.89 -9.10 7.83
CA SER A 247 4.24 -8.68 8.22
C SER A 247 5.23 -8.75 7.04
N GLY A 248 6.17 -7.81 6.95
CA GLY A 248 7.24 -7.78 5.96
C GLY A 248 7.04 -6.82 4.77
N GLU A 249 7.93 -6.87 3.78
CA GLU A 249 7.89 -5.97 2.60
C GLU A 249 6.63 -6.11 1.74
N LYS A 250 5.97 -7.27 1.76
CA LYS A 250 4.69 -7.48 1.08
C LYS A 250 3.52 -6.86 1.86
N ALA A 251 3.60 -6.77 3.18
CA ALA A 251 2.67 -5.99 3.99
C ALA A 251 2.67 -4.52 3.58
N ALA A 252 3.82 -3.97 3.24
CA ALA A 252 3.92 -2.62 2.69
C ALA A 252 3.28 -2.49 1.29
N ARG A 253 3.08 -3.60 0.57
CA ARG A 253 2.47 -3.64 -0.77
C ARG A 253 1.02 -4.13 -0.77
N GLN A 254 0.64 -5.01 0.14
CA GLN A 254 -0.68 -5.65 0.22
C GLN A 254 -1.39 -5.45 1.56
N GLY A 255 -0.65 -5.20 2.65
CA GLY A 255 -1.12 -5.27 4.03
C GLY A 255 -1.92 -4.08 4.55
N SER A 256 -2.07 -3.02 3.79
CA SER A 256 -3.03 -1.97 4.12
C SER A 256 -4.13 -1.95 3.06
N GLU A 257 -5.28 -2.52 3.36
CA GLU A 257 -6.41 -2.44 2.46
C GLU A 257 -7.14 -1.12 2.60
N ALA A 258 -7.57 -0.56 1.48
CA ALA A 258 -8.40 0.63 1.51
C ALA A 258 -9.78 0.21 2.00
N ALA A 259 -10.12 0.57 3.23
CA ALA A 259 -11.48 0.47 3.73
C ALA A 259 -12.40 1.50 3.02
N ILE A 260 -11.86 2.68 2.67
CA ILE A 260 -12.55 3.68 1.84
C ILE A 260 -11.55 4.24 0.84
N PRO A 261 -11.68 3.93 -0.45
CA PRO A 261 -10.73 4.36 -1.48
C PRO A 261 -10.65 5.87 -1.65
N LEU A 262 -11.79 6.56 -1.64
CA LEU A 262 -11.86 8.01 -1.75
C LEU A 262 -13.18 8.54 -1.21
N ASP A 263 -13.12 9.39 -0.19
CA ASP A 263 -14.26 10.21 0.22
C ASP A 263 -13.79 11.56 0.75
N SER A 264 -14.75 12.46 1.02
CA SER A 264 -14.43 13.72 1.66
C SER A 264 -13.71 13.47 2.98
N ARG A 265 -12.73 14.30 3.30
CA ARG A 265 -11.94 14.15 4.53
C ARG A 265 -12.81 14.07 5.79
N LYS A 266 -13.95 14.82 5.80
CA LYS A 266 -14.90 14.80 6.92
C LYS A 266 -15.62 13.44 7.04
N ALA A 267 -16.02 12.85 5.91
CA ALA A 267 -16.64 11.52 5.89
C ALA A 267 -15.66 10.45 6.35
N VAL A 268 -14.43 10.47 5.80
CA VAL A 268 -13.37 9.51 6.16
C VAL A 268 -13.04 9.57 7.66
N ASN A 269 -12.95 10.76 8.25
CA ASN A 269 -12.75 10.89 9.71
C ASN A 269 -13.92 10.27 10.50
N ARG A 270 -15.18 10.55 10.11
CA ARG A 270 -16.35 9.95 10.77
C ARG A 270 -16.37 8.41 10.66
N PHE A 271 -15.92 7.87 9.53
CA PHE A 271 -15.77 6.42 9.38
C PHE A 271 -14.69 5.85 10.28
N ALA A 272 -13.54 6.53 10.38
CA ALA A 272 -12.45 6.12 11.27
C ALA A 272 -12.90 6.11 12.74
N GLU A 273 -13.63 7.13 13.15
CA GLU A 273 -14.23 7.24 14.50
C GLU A 273 -15.20 6.09 14.78
N LYS A 274 -16.07 5.75 13.81
CA LYS A 274 -17.04 4.65 13.95
C LYS A 274 -16.41 3.25 13.95
N LEU A 275 -15.19 3.11 13.43
CA LEU A 275 -14.51 1.81 13.39
C LEU A 275 -13.89 1.42 14.74
N GLN A 276 -13.40 2.39 15.52
CA GLN A 276 -12.64 2.12 16.74
C GLN A 276 -12.92 3.11 17.88
N ASP A 277 -14.06 3.80 17.89
CA ASP A 277 -14.46 4.79 18.92
C ASP A 277 -13.36 5.83 19.23
N PHE A 278 -12.67 6.31 18.22
CA PHE A 278 -11.62 7.30 18.39
C PHE A 278 -12.18 8.70 18.62
N GLU A 279 -11.88 9.28 19.77
CA GLU A 279 -11.92 10.73 19.89
C GLU A 279 -10.73 11.32 19.12
N THR A 280 -10.94 12.33 18.29
CA THR A 280 -9.87 13.01 17.55
C THR A 280 -9.33 14.20 18.31
N PRO A 281 -8.35 14.04 19.23
CA PRO A 281 -7.75 15.16 19.92
C PRO A 281 -6.97 16.05 18.96
N GLU A 282 -6.80 17.32 19.33
CA GLU A 282 -6.00 18.26 18.55
C GLU A 282 -4.56 17.74 18.38
N THR A 283 -4.05 17.84 17.16
CA THR A 283 -2.69 17.41 16.86
C THR A 283 -1.68 18.43 17.33
N MET A 284 -0.79 18.03 18.23
CA MET A 284 0.36 18.84 18.65
C MET A 284 1.46 18.78 17.60
N ASN A 285 2.02 19.92 17.26
CA ASN A 285 3.18 19.97 16.36
C ASN A 285 4.43 19.47 17.11
N ILE A 286 5.30 18.77 16.39
CA ILE A 286 6.62 18.39 16.90
C ILE A 286 7.47 19.66 17.24
N SER A 287 8.50 19.48 18.08
CA SER A 287 9.40 20.55 18.51
C SER A 287 9.91 21.39 17.30
N ARG A 288 9.91 22.71 17.44
CA ARG A 288 10.47 23.64 16.43
C ARG A 288 11.95 23.38 16.13
N ARG A 289 12.68 22.76 17.06
CA ARG A 289 14.09 22.39 16.88
C ARG A 289 14.28 21.34 15.79
N ALA A 290 13.27 20.51 15.52
CA ALA A 290 13.29 19.51 14.48
C ALA A 290 13.46 20.14 13.07
N ARG A 291 13.02 21.38 12.84
CA ARG A 291 13.24 22.10 11.58
C ARG A 291 14.74 22.27 11.27
N LYS A 292 15.56 22.58 12.29
CA LYS A 292 17.03 22.69 12.14
C LYS A 292 17.63 21.34 11.71
N ARG A 293 17.17 20.22 12.32
CA ARG A 293 17.61 18.86 11.97
C ARG A 293 17.32 18.55 10.49
N TYR A 294 16.13 18.88 10.00
CA TYR A 294 15.78 18.63 8.60
C TYR A 294 16.61 19.49 7.66
N LEU A 295 16.82 20.75 7.99
CA LEU A 295 17.65 21.65 7.18
C LEU A 295 19.08 21.11 7.06
N VAL A 296 19.72 20.78 8.19
CA VAL A 296 21.08 20.23 8.20
C VAL A 296 21.15 18.94 7.39
N ARG A 297 20.17 18.04 7.52
CA ARG A 297 20.12 16.81 6.74
C ARG A 297 20.00 17.07 5.23
N TYR A 298 19.21 18.05 4.80
CA TYR A 298 19.10 18.41 3.39
C TYR A 298 20.40 19.01 2.87
N ILE A 299 21.02 19.91 3.62
CA ILE A 299 22.33 20.48 3.25
C ILE A 299 23.37 19.38 3.10
N LEU A 300 23.48 18.46 4.07
CA LEU A 300 24.45 17.34 4.00
C LEU A 300 24.23 16.42 2.81
N VAL A 301 22.95 16.18 2.42
CA VAL A 301 22.63 15.36 1.24
C VAL A 301 22.91 16.10 -0.06
N LEU A 302 22.73 17.42 -0.10
CA LEU A 302 22.97 18.24 -1.28
C LEU A 302 24.46 18.65 -1.44
N LEU A 303 25.23 18.60 -0.35
CA LEU A 303 26.64 19.02 -0.36
C LEU A 303 27.48 18.30 -1.42
N PRO A 304 27.41 16.97 -1.60
CA PRO A 304 28.15 16.28 -2.67
C PRO A 304 27.78 16.79 -4.06
N LEU A 305 26.49 17.09 -4.29
CA LEU A 305 26.02 17.65 -5.56
C LEU A 305 26.61 19.05 -5.82
N VAL A 306 26.66 19.87 -4.78
CA VAL A 306 27.29 21.21 -4.86
C VAL A 306 28.78 21.08 -5.10
N VAL A 307 29.48 20.16 -4.43
CA VAL A 307 30.92 19.92 -4.64
C VAL A 307 31.20 19.46 -6.07
N LEU A 308 30.31 18.63 -6.65
CA LEU A 308 30.43 18.17 -8.03
C LEU A 308 30.44 19.34 -9.04
N THR A 309 29.75 20.45 -8.75
CA THR A 309 29.72 21.62 -9.67
C THR A 309 31.08 22.32 -9.85
N PHE A 310 32.06 22.06 -8.96
CA PHE A 310 33.42 22.59 -9.10
C PHE A 310 34.29 21.71 -10.00
N VAL A 311 33.80 20.57 -10.49
CA VAL A 311 34.55 19.71 -11.41
C VAL A 311 34.45 20.29 -12.83
N PRO A 312 35.58 20.51 -13.54
CA PRO A 312 35.55 20.99 -14.92
C PRO A 312 34.75 20.05 -15.84
N GLY A 313 33.92 20.63 -16.71
CA GLY A 313 33.08 19.87 -17.66
C GLY A 313 31.70 19.49 -17.13
N VAL A 314 31.33 19.83 -15.91
CA VAL A 314 29.96 19.66 -15.41
C VAL A 314 29.05 20.69 -16.09
N PRO A 315 27.91 20.25 -16.68
CA PRO A 315 26.97 21.15 -17.35
C PRO A 315 26.44 22.24 -16.40
N GLU A 316 26.31 23.47 -16.89
CA GLU A 316 25.77 24.60 -16.12
C GLU A 316 24.35 24.32 -15.57
N ALA A 317 23.57 23.51 -16.28
CA ALA A 317 22.24 23.08 -15.80
C ALA A 317 22.31 22.28 -14.48
N VAL A 318 23.35 21.47 -14.27
CA VAL A 318 23.56 20.72 -13.01
C VAL A 318 23.91 21.69 -11.89
N THR A 319 24.74 22.68 -12.18
CA THR A 319 25.10 23.74 -11.22
C THR A 319 23.86 24.56 -10.82
N ALA A 320 23.07 25.00 -11.80
CA ALA A 320 21.83 25.73 -11.56
C ALA A 320 20.84 24.91 -10.72
N LEU A 321 20.68 23.64 -11.02
CA LEU A 321 19.84 22.72 -10.25
C LEU A 321 20.33 22.56 -8.80
N ALA A 322 21.62 22.36 -8.60
CA ALA A 322 22.22 22.21 -7.27
C ALA A 322 21.98 23.45 -6.40
N VAL A 323 22.21 24.64 -6.96
CA VAL A 323 21.96 25.93 -6.30
C VAL A 323 20.47 26.09 -5.99
N LEU A 324 19.58 25.82 -6.94
CA LEU A 324 18.14 25.89 -6.74
C LEU A 324 17.67 24.95 -5.60
N LEU A 325 18.13 23.71 -5.59
CA LEU A 325 17.79 22.75 -4.53
C LEU A 325 18.30 23.21 -3.16
N LEU A 326 19.49 23.79 -3.11
CA LEU A 326 20.06 24.33 -1.88
C LEU A 326 19.23 25.51 -1.37
N LEU A 327 18.82 26.42 -2.25
CA LEU A 327 17.96 27.57 -1.90
C LEU A 327 16.55 27.13 -1.45
N LEU A 328 16.02 26.02 -2.00
CA LEU A 328 14.73 25.47 -1.60
C LEU A 328 14.79 24.63 -0.32
N SER A 329 15.97 24.24 0.15
CA SER A 329 16.14 23.36 1.30
C SER A 329 15.53 23.90 2.61
N PRO A 330 15.55 25.22 2.95
CA PRO A 330 14.89 25.76 4.13
C PRO A 330 13.35 25.66 4.04
N VAL A 331 12.81 25.88 2.85
CA VAL A 331 11.37 25.76 2.57
C VAL A 331 10.95 24.30 2.74
N ALA A 332 11.68 23.36 2.16
CA ALA A 332 11.44 21.93 2.28
C ALA A 332 11.53 21.46 3.75
N ALA A 333 12.52 21.95 4.51
CA ALA A 333 12.65 21.64 5.94
C ALA A 333 11.49 22.18 6.76
N HIS A 334 11.01 23.40 6.44
CA HIS A 334 9.83 23.99 7.10
C HIS A 334 8.55 23.21 6.78
N LEU A 335 8.30 22.89 5.52
CA LEU A 335 7.13 22.12 5.09
C LEU A 335 7.12 20.72 5.72
N LYS A 336 8.27 20.07 5.80
CA LYS A 336 8.39 18.77 6.46
C LYS A 336 8.10 18.85 7.95
N TRP A 337 8.56 19.89 8.63
CA TRP A 337 8.26 20.13 10.04
C TRP A 337 6.78 20.42 10.25
N LYS A 338 6.18 21.32 9.46
CA LYS A 338 4.77 21.73 9.59
C LYS A 338 3.77 20.57 9.38
N ASN A 339 4.15 19.58 8.56
CA ASN A 339 3.31 18.41 8.26
C ASN A 339 3.64 17.19 9.14
N ARG A 340 4.16 17.41 10.35
CA ARG A 340 4.41 16.38 11.34
C ARG A 340 3.84 16.78 12.68
N GLY A 341 3.20 15.83 13.33
CA GLY A 341 2.62 16.05 14.64
C GLY A 341 2.22 14.72 15.27
N TYR A 342 1.84 14.79 16.51
CA TYR A 342 1.28 13.67 17.27
C TYR A 342 0.22 14.20 18.23
N SER A 343 -0.64 13.32 18.70
CA SER A 343 -1.52 13.58 19.83
C SER A 343 -1.75 12.30 20.61
N THR A 344 -1.89 12.46 21.90
CA THR A 344 -2.22 11.40 22.85
C THR A 344 -3.68 11.58 23.26
N GLY A 345 -4.55 10.67 22.78
CA GLY A 345 -5.93 10.58 23.26
C GLY A 345 -6.01 9.78 24.56
N LYS A 346 -7.23 9.53 25.05
CA LYS A 346 -7.44 8.68 26.23
C LYS A 346 -7.00 7.24 25.97
N ASP A 347 -7.41 6.65 24.82
CA ASP A 347 -7.23 5.24 24.53
C ASP A 347 -6.39 4.97 23.29
N HIS A 348 -5.94 6.02 22.59
CA HIS A 348 -5.21 5.88 21.34
C HIS A 348 -4.13 6.93 21.16
N PHE A 349 -3.15 6.57 20.36
CA PHE A 349 -2.09 7.46 19.90
C PHE A 349 -2.34 7.81 18.42
N ARG A 350 -2.26 9.08 18.11
CA ARG A 350 -2.40 9.60 16.77
C ARG A 350 -1.11 10.24 16.29
N THR A 351 -0.76 9.99 15.05
CA THR A 351 0.42 10.60 14.44
C THR A 351 0.11 11.14 13.07
N VAL A 352 0.76 12.23 12.73
CA VAL A 352 0.68 12.84 11.41
C VAL A 352 2.08 12.92 10.84
N ASN A 353 2.29 12.39 9.64
CA ASN A 353 3.59 12.36 9.00
C ASN A 353 3.47 12.56 7.48
N GLY A 354 4.41 13.31 6.90
CA GLY A 354 4.58 13.45 5.45
C GLY A 354 3.99 14.73 4.87
N PHE A 355 4.76 15.31 3.94
CA PHE A 355 4.35 16.50 3.18
C PHE A 355 3.67 16.11 1.86
N TRP A 356 4.31 15.24 1.06
CA TRP A 356 3.77 14.79 -0.23
C TRP A 356 2.58 13.85 -0.06
N ASN A 357 2.79 12.76 0.67
CA ASN A 357 1.75 11.87 1.15
C ASN A 357 1.63 12.06 2.66
N ARG A 358 0.61 12.75 3.08
CA ARG A 358 0.29 12.93 4.48
C ARG A 358 -0.44 11.69 4.97
N LYS A 359 0.16 11.03 5.94
CA LYS A 359 -0.43 9.89 6.65
C LYS A 359 -0.79 10.32 8.05
N THR A 360 -2.04 10.17 8.38
CA THR A 360 -2.53 10.29 9.77
C THR A 360 -2.85 8.88 10.24
N MET A 361 -2.06 8.38 11.19
CA MET A 361 -2.21 7.04 11.73
C MET A 361 -2.81 7.13 13.13
N MET A 362 -3.76 6.27 13.42
CA MET A 362 -4.43 6.16 14.71
C MET A 362 -4.31 4.73 15.19
N THR A 363 -3.74 4.53 16.38
CA THR A 363 -3.45 3.22 16.94
C THR A 363 -3.89 3.19 18.41
N PRO A 364 -4.74 2.24 18.84
CA PRO A 364 -5.07 2.05 20.23
C PRO A 364 -3.84 1.68 21.06
N TYR A 365 -3.74 2.16 22.30
CA TYR A 365 -2.56 1.89 23.15
C TYR A 365 -2.36 0.39 23.39
N TYR A 366 -3.41 -0.38 23.54
CA TYR A 366 -3.33 -1.83 23.77
C TYR A 366 -2.80 -2.64 22.57
N ARG A 367 -2.70 -2.02 21.38
CA ARG A 367 -2.11 -2.62 20.17
C ARG A 367 -0.62 -2.32 20.01
N ILE A 368 -0.08 -1.37 20.77
CA ILE A 368 1.33 -1.01 20.70
C ILE A 368 2.14 -2.07 21.40
N GLN A 369 3.04 -2.74 20.67
CA GLN A 369 3.92 -3.78 21.21
C GLN A 369 5.19 -3.22 21.82
N ASN A 370 5.84 -2.29 21.11
CA ASN A 370 7.08 -1.68 21.52
C ASN A 370 7.07 -0.17 21.27
N LEU A 371 7.66 0.56 22.19
CA LEU A 371 7.94 1.98 22.04
C LEU A 371 9.46 2.16 22.14
N ILE A 372 10.08 2.53 21.01
CA ILE A 372 11.53 2.64 20.90
C ILE A 372 11.89 4.11 20.78
N GLU A 373 12.63 4.62 21.75
CA GLU A 373 13.23 5.93 21.66
C GLU A 373 14.66 5.82 21.15
N THR A 374 14.99 6.56 20.10
CA THR A 374 16.33 6.63 19.54
C THR A 374 16.84 8.06 19.52
N GLN A 375 18.12 8.24 19.85
CA GLN A 375 18.74 9.55 19.89
C GLN A 375 20.14 9.51 19.28
N THR A 376 20.33 10.19 18.17
CA THR A 376 21.65 10.38 17.56
C THR A 376 22.44 11.47 18.31
N VAL A 377 23.77 11.53 18.11
CA VAL A 377 24.64 12.55 18.72
C VAL A 377 24.15 13.98 18.42
N PHE A 378 23.71 14.23 17.18
CA PHE A 378 23.15 15.54 16.80
C PHE A 378 21.81 15.83 17.44
N GLN A 379 20.93 14.82 17.57
CA GLN A 379 19.66 14.97 18.26
C GLN A 379 19.87 15.28 19.74
N ARG A 380 20.83 14.62 20.40
CA ARG A 380 21.20 14.87 21.78
C ARG A 380 21.59 16.34 22.00
N ARG A 381 22.44 16.88 21.10
CA ARG A 381 22.83 18.30 21.15
C ARG A 381 21.63 19.26 20.99
N TRP A 382 20.62 18.86 20.24
CA TRP A 382 19.41 19.69 20.05
C TRP A 382 18.28 19.36 21.01
N LYS A 383 18.50 18.47 21.98
CA LYS A 383 17.49 17.97 22.91
C LYS A 383 16.26 17.45 22.16
N LEU A 384 16.47 16.56 21.21
CA LEU A 384 15.47 15.88 20.41
C LEU A 384 15.69 14.37 20.52
N SER A 385 14.61 13.60 20.40
CA SER A 385 14.66 12.16 20.22
C SER A 385 13.73 11.74 19.07
N SER A 386 13.90 10.55 18.58
CA SER A 386 12.96 9.94 17.63
C SER A 386 12.22 8.83 18.34
N LEU A 387 10.89 8.91 18.31
CA LEU A 387 10.02 7.89 18.87
C LEU A 387 9.50 7.00 17.72
N THR A 388 9.74 5.70 17.84
CA THR A 388 9.26 4.68 16.92
C THR A 388 8.32 3.77 17.67
N MET A 389 7.11 3.58 17.17
CA MET A 389 6.16 2.61 17.68
C MET A 389 6.14 1.38 16.77
N ASP A 390 6.06 0.23 17.39
CA ASP A 390 5.94 -1.05 16.74
C ASP A 390 4.58 -1.67 17.08
N VAL A 391 3.85 -2.06 16.05
CA VAL A 391 2.52 -2.63 16.17
C VAL A 391 2.50 -3.94 15.39
N ALA A 392 1.75 -4.93 15.88
CA ALA A 392 1.67 -6.23 15.23
C ALA A 392 1.21 -6.10 13.76
N GLY A 393 2.02 -6.57 12.82
CA GLY A 393 1.69 -6.60 11.39
C GLY A 393 1.99 -5.33 10.59
N ALA A 394 1.96 -4.16 11.19
CA ALA A 394 2.17 -2.89 10.48
C ALA A 394 3.65 -2.48 10.32
N GLY A 395 4.57 -3.20 10.97
CA GLY A 395 5.98 -2.82 11.02
C GLY A 395 6.20 -1.51 11.80
N LYS A 396 7.36 -0.88 11.61
CA LYS A 396 7.72 0.35 12.31
C LYS A 396 6.85 1.53 11.88
N ILE A 397 5.93 1.94 12.73
CA ILE A 397 4.92 2.97 12.43
C ILE A 397 5.49 4.38 12.44
N MET A 398 6.54 4.70 13.18
CA MET A 398 6.99 6.09 13.22
C MET A 398 8.45 6.33 13.58
N GLU A 399 9.02 7.28 12.87
CA GLU A 399 10.20 8.03 13.26
C GLU A 399 9.83 9.52 13.32
N ASN A 400 9.34 10.01 14.45
CA ASN A 400 9.14 11.44 14.65
C ASN A 400 10.14 11.97 15.70
N PRO A 401 10.84 13.08 15.41
CA PRO A 401 11.59 13.78 16.43
C PRO A 401 10.61 14.50 17.37
N VAL A 402 10.60 14.10 18.61
CA VAL A 402 9.85 14.70 19.71
C VAL A 402 10.71 15.71 20.43
#